data_3361d28bbfa914038b3d9b8b60306808
#
_entry.id   3361d28bbfa914038b3d9b8b60306808
#
_cell.length_a   1.000
_cell.length_b   1.000
_cell.length_c   1.000
_cell.angle_alpha   90.00
_cell.angle_beta   90.00
_cell.angle_gamma   90.00
#
_symmetry.space_group_name_H-M   'P 1'
#
loop_
_entity.id
_entity.type
_entity.pdbx_description
1 polymer ?
#
loop_
_entity_poly.entity_id
_entity_poly.type
_entity_poly.pdbx_seq_one_letter_code
_entity_poly.pdbx_strand_id
1 'polypeptide(L)'
;PDEIDLGGKPMGAERFGGAIDALGGAPLAHLLGQTRQFGNVAAIGLAASPKLETMVVPFILRGVSLLGINSVECPIEWRETIWQSLAGPGKPAHLRDIAHETIGLDEVETRCHAIIEGTHNGRTVVDLAR
;
A
#
# COMPACT_ATOMS: atom_id res chain seq x y z
N PRO A 1 10.62 1.60 -8.65
CA PRO A 1 11.00 0.56 -7.68
C PRO A 1 12.44 0.70 -7.22
N ASP A 2 13.33 1.28 -8.06
CA ASP A 2 14.78 1.34 -7.81
C ASP A 2 15.23 2.41 -6.78
N GLU A 3 14.30 3.17 -6.23
CA GLU A 3 14.60 4.26 -5.29
C GLU A 3 14.51 3.86 -3.80
N ILE A 4 14.04 2.67 -3.49
CA ILE A 4 13.99 2.20 -2.11
C ILE A 4 15.32 1.52 -1.81
N ASP A 5 16.19 2.22 -1.08
CA ASP A 5 17.42 1.61 -0.53
C ASP A 5 17.05 0.51 0.46
N LEU A 6 17.11 -0.72 0.00
CA LEU A 6 16.88 -1.92 0.82
C LEU A 6 18.13 -2.33 1.61
N GLY A 7 19.14 -1.49 1.67
CA GLY A 7 20.43 -1.75 2.34
C GLY A 7 20.37 -1.66 3.85
N GLY A 8 20.04 -2.74 4.47
CA GLY A 8 20.32 -3.32 5.78
C GLY A 8 20.62 -2.48 7.03
N LYS A 9 20.52 -1.16 7.01
CA LYS A 9 20.72 -0.36 8.22
C LYS A 9 19.43 -0.30 9.04
N PRO A 10 19.48 -0.56 10.37
CA PRO A 10 18.31 -0.51 11.26
C PRO A 10 17.59 0.84 11.24
N MET A 11 18.32 1.90 10.96
CA MET A 11 17.82 3.27 10.78
C MET A 11 18.53 3.92 9.59
N GLY A 12 17.78 4.14 8.53
CA GLY A 12 18.19 4.94 7.38
C GLY A 12 17.84 6.42 7.52
N ALA A 13 18.06 7.18 6.45
CA ALA A 13 17.59 8.57 6.37
C ALA A 13 16.05 8.60 6.46
N GLU A 14 15.51 9.63 7.10
CA GLU A 14 14.06 9.86 7.19
C GLU A 14 13.52 10.32 5.84
N ARG A 15 12.84 9.44 5.13
CA ARG A 15 12.34 9.68 3.76
C ARG A 15 10.83 9.82 3.70
N PHE A 16 10.09 8.99 4.44
CA PHE A 16 8.65 8.84 4.31
C PHE A 16 7.93 9.34 5.55
N GLY A 17 6.93 10.20 5.40
CA GLY A 17 6.06 10.64 6.49
C GLY A 17 5.11 9.53 6.96
N GLY A 18 4.79 8.59 6.09
CA GLY A 18 4.00 7.39 6.33
C GLY A 18 4.02 6.49 5.12
N ALA A 19 3.57 5.25 5.26
CA ALA A 19 3.57 4.28 4.16
C ALA A 19 2.41 3.27 4.28
N ILE A 20 2.07 2.67 3.15
CA ILE A 20 1.18 1.51 3.07
C ILE A 20 2.02 0.37 2.48
N ASP A 21 2.12 -0.73 3.23
CA ASP A 21 2.88 -1.91 2.84
C ASP A 21 1.96 -3.09 2.53
N ALA A 22 2.11 -3.64 1.33
CA ALA A 22 1.44 -4.85 0.89
C ALA A 22 2.40 -6.05 0.72
N LEU A 23 3.70 -5.86 1.02
CA LEU A 23 4.74 -6.83 0.74
C LEU A 23 5.16 -7.63 1.98
N GLY A 24 5.22 -6.99 3.15
CA GLY A 24 5.82 -7.59 4.32
C GLY A 24 7.34 -7.78 4.18
N GLY A 25 7.91 -8.68 4.98
CA GLY A 25 9.31 -9.09 4.88
C GLY A 25 10.35 -7.97 4.98
N ALA A 26 11.43 -8.11 4.22
CA ALA A 26 12.51 -7.13 4.17
C ALA A 26 12.05 -5.75 3.69
N PRO A 27 11.19 -5.60 2.66
CA PRO A 27 10.65 -4.29 2.28
C PRO A 27 10.00 -3.55 3.44
N LEU A 28 9.15 -4.22 4.22
CA LEU A 28 8.50 -3.62 5.39
C LEU A 28 9.53 -3.20 6.47
N ALA A 29 10.52 -4.05 6.74
CA ALA A 29 11.58 -3.73 7.70
C ALA A 29 12.36 -2.48 7.29
N HIS A 30 12.69 -2.33 6.01
CA HIS A 30 13.38 -1.15 5.49
C HIS A 30 12.51 0.11 5.52
N LEU A 31 11.23 -0.02 5.21
CA LEU A 31 10.25 1.08 5.29
C LEU A 31 10.18 1.64 6.71
N LEU A 32 10.09 0.78 7.72
CA LEU A 32 10.10 1.18 9.13
C LEU A 32 11.37 1.98 9.48
N GLY A 33 12.54 1.52 9.01
CA GLY A 33 13.83 2.20 9.24
C GLY A 33 13.98 3.55 8.52
N GLN A 34 13.16 3.84 7.50
CA GLN A 34 13.19 5.09 6.73
C GLN A 34 11.98 6.00 6.98
N THR A 35 11.08 5.58 7.86
CA THR A 35 9.94 6.38 8.26
C THR A 35 10.38 7.50 9.20
N ARG A 36 9.83 8.70 9.00
CA ARG A 36 10.10 9.89 9.80
C ARG A 36 9.55 9.73 11.22
N GLN A 37 10.04 10.59 12.08
CA GLN A 37 9.58 10.68 13.46
C GLN A 37 8.03 10.80 13.53
N PHE A 38 7.42 9.95 14.37
CA PHE A 38 5.96 9.81 14.55
C PHE A 38 5.17 9.40 13.30
N GLY A 39 5.85 8.90 12.26
CA GLY A 39 5.18 8.38 11.08
C GLY A 39 4.53 7.02 11.30
N ASN A 40 3.51 6.71 10.48
CA ASN A 40 2.76 5.47 10.55
C ASN A 40 3.00 4.60 9.30
N VAL A 41 3.17 3.30 9.50
CA VAL A 41 3.23 2.31 8.43
C VAL A 41 2.06 1.36 8.58
N ALA A 42 1.17 1.33 7.58
CA ALA A 42 0.03 0.43 7.54
C ALA A 42 0.40 -0.86 6.81
N ALA A 43 0.45 -1.99 7.51
CA ALA A 43 0.68 -3.30 6.93
C ALA A 43 -0.67 -3.91 6.51
N ILE A 44 -0.87 -4.06 5.19
CA ILE A 44 -2.11 -4.55 4.59
C ILE A 44 -1.93 -5.87 3.83
N GLY A 45 -0.69 -6.36 3.67
CA GLY A 45 -0.40 -7.58 2.93
C GLY A 45 0.96 -8.18 3.27
N LEU A 46 1.26 -9.31 2.63
CA LEU A 46 2.46 -10.13 2.90
C LEU A 46 2.98 -10.81 1.63
N ALA A 47 2.85 -10.15 0.48
CA ALA A 47 3.13 -10.74 -0.83
C ALA A 47 4.59 -11.21 -1.01
N ALA A 48 5.56 -10.56 -0.36
CA ALA A 48 6.95 -10.97 -0.40
C ALA A 48 7.28 -11.96 0.73
N SER A 49 6.79 -11.72 1.96
CA SER A 49 7.02 -12.62 3.10
C SER A 49 6.10 -12.32 4.27
N PRO A 50 5.59 -13.35 4.98
CA PRO A 50 4.86 -13.17 6.24
C PRO A 50 5.78 -12.86 7.43
N LYS A 51 7.11 -13.05 7.29
CA LYS A 51 8.07 -12.78 8.37
C LYS A 51 8.49 -11.34 8.35
N LEU A 52 8.53 -10.71 9.51
CA LEU A 52 9.11 -9.38 9.71
C LEU A 52 10.32 -9.49 10.63
N GLU A 53 11.50 -9.31 10.09
CA GLU A 53 12.75 -9.24 10.84
C GLU A 53 13.18 -7.77 10.91
N THR A 54 12.96 -7.14 12.06
CA THR A 54 13.28 -5.72 12.27
C THR A 54 13.81 -5.50 13.68
N MET A 55 14.32 -4.30 13.93
CA MET A 55 14.78 -3.87 15.24
C MET A 55 13.75 -2.95 15.89
N VAL A 56 13.76 -2.87 17.21
CA VAL A 56 12.87 -1.96 17.95
C VAL A 56 13.28 -0.49 17.85
N VAL A 57 14.45 -0.22 17.28
CA VAL A 57 15.07 1.11 17.24
C VAL A 57 14.18 2.16 16.54
N PRO A 58 13.56 1.93 15.38
CA PRO A 58 12.65 2.90 14.77
C PRO A 58 11.45 3.24 15.66
N PHE A 59 10.93 2.27 16.39
CA PHE A 59 9.79 2.46 17.28
C PHE A 59 10.16 3.30 18.51
N ILE A 60 11.32 3.05 19.12
CA ILE A 60 11.74 3.74 20.35
C ILE A 60 12.29 5.13 20.05
N LEU A 61 13.17 5.27 19.05
CA LEU A 61 13.89 6.52 18.80
C LEU A 61 13.12 7.51 17.90
N ARG A 62 12.22 6.99 17.04
CA ARG A 62 11.41 7.83 16.16
C ARG A 62 9.91 7.76 16.43
N GLY A 63 9.47 6.95 17.37
CA GLY A 63 8.05 6.78 17.66
C GLY A 63 7.25 6.30 16.43
N VAL A 64 7.89 5.56 15.52
CA VAL A 64 7.21 4.99 14.35
C VAL A 64 6.15 3.99 14.82
N SER A 65 4.99 4.00 14.20
CA SER A 65 3.94 3.02 14.45
C SER A 65 3.81 2.05 13.29
N LEU A 66 3.74 0.76 13.61
CA LEU A 66 3.34 -0.29 12.67
C LEU A 66 1.89 -0.66 12.97
N LEU A 67 0.99 -0.40 12.02
CA LEU A 67 -0.44 -0.61 12.14
C LEU A 67 -0.87 -1.81 11.29
N GLY A 68 -1.34 -2.87 11.92
CA GLY A 68 -1.96 -4.00 11.24
C GLY A 68 -3.36 -3.63 10.76
N ILE A 69 -3.66 -3.87 9.48
CA ILE A 69 -4.95 -3.58 8.88
C ILE A 69 -5.64 -4.90 8.52
N ASN A 70 -6.59 -5.32 9.33
CA ASN A 70 -7.45 -6.46 9.02
C ASN A 70 -8.61 -6.00 8.13
N SER A 71 -8.39 -6.02 6.82
CA SER A 71 -9.42 -5.61 5.85
C SER A 71 -10.51 -6.67 5.65
N VAL A 72 -10.26 -7.92 6.06
CA VAL A 72 -11.21 -9.03 5.90
C VAL A 72 -12.37 -8.90 6.89
N GLU A 73 -12.05 -8.67 8.16
CA GLU A 73 -13.04 -8.58 9.25
C GLU A 73 -13.36 -7.14 9.66
N CYS A 74 -13.10 -6.19 8.77
CA CYS A 74 -13.43 -4.79 9.02
C CYS A 74 -14.96 -4.64 9.17
N PRO A 75 -15.48 -4.12 10.30
CA PRO A 75 -16.91 -3.89 10.49
C PRO A 75 -17.50 -3.07 9.34
N ILE A 76 -18.71 -3.42 8.92
CA ILE A 76 -19.34 -2.80 7.75
C ILE A 76 -19.52 -1.29 7.94
N GLU A 77 -19.86 -0.85 9.15
CA GLU A 77 -20.06 0.55 9.49
C GLU A 77 -18.75 1.37 9.34
N TRP A 78 -17.61 0.77 9.68
CA TRP A 78 -16.31 1.41 9.47
C TRP A 78 -15.97 1.51 8.00
N ARG A 79 -16.24 0.43 7.27
CA ARG A 79 -16.02 0.37 5.81
C ARG A 79 -16.87 1.43 5.10
N GLU A 80 -18.14 1.54 5.45
CA GLU A 80 -19.05 2.55 4.90
C GLU A 80 -18.56 3.98 5.21
N THR A 81 -18.15 4.24 6.44
CA THR A 81 -17.59 5.54 6.85
C THR A 81 -16.35 5.91 6.02
N ILE A 82 -15.45 4.95 5.80
CA ILE A 82 -14.25 5.15 4.97
C ILE A 82 -14.65 5.44 3.52
N TRP A 83 -15.58 4.67 2.94
CA TRP A 83 -16.04 4.89 1.58
C TRP A 83 -16.75 6.24 1.42
N GLN A 84 -17.56 6.66 2.37
CA GLN A 84 -18.18 7.99 2.38
C GLN A 84 -17.13 9.10 2.41
N SER A 85 -16.09 8.95 3.24
CA SER A 85 -14.97 9.90 3.26
C SER A 85 -14.27 9.98 1.90
N LEU A 86 -13.97 8.83 1.29
CA LEU A 86 -13.31 8.76 -0.03
C LEU A 86 -14.21 9.26 -1.18
N ALA A 87 -15.52 9.16 -1.05
CA ALA A 87 -16.47 9.73 -2.02
C ALA A 87 -16.64 11.25 -1.87
N GLY A 88 -16.32 11.78 -0.70
CA GLY A 88 -16.47 13.19 -0.32
C GLY A 88 -15.13 13.91 -0.06
N PRO A 89 -14.91 14.40 1.18
CA PRO A 89 -13.76 15.23 1.52
C PRO A 89 -12.40 14.55 1.35
N GLY A 90 -12.34 13.23 1.51
CA GLY A 90 -11.13 12.41 1.36
C GLY A 90 -10.88 11.91 -0.06
N LYS A 91 -11.65 12.37 -1.05
CA LYS A 91 -11.50 11.92 -2.44
C LYS A 91 -10.12 12.26 -2.98
N PRO A 92 -9.36 11.28 -3.50
CA PRO A 92 -8.06 11.53 -4.09
C PRO A 92 -8.16 12.52 -5.27
N ALA A 93 -7.33 13.58 -5.26
CA ALA A 93 -7.34 14.60 -6.31
C ALA A 93 -7.04 14.00 -7.70
N HIS A 94 -6.20 12.97 -7.74
CA HIS A 94 -5.72 12.31 -8.96
C HIS A 94 -6.41 10.96 -9.22
N LEU A 95 -7.67 10.82 -8.81
CA LEU A 95 -8.39 9.54 -8.97
C LEU A 95 -8.45 9.08 -10.42
N ARG A 96 -8.56 10.01 -11.38
CA ARG A 96 -8.59 9.70 -12.82
C ARG A 96 -7.24 9.19 -13.34
N ASP A 97 -6.14 9.62 -12.74
CA ASP A 97 -4.80 9.14 -13.10
C ASP A 97 -4.57 7.72 -12.55
N ILE A 98 -5.23 7.38 -11.44
CA ILE A 98 -5.20 6.04 -10.83
C ILE A 98 -6.10 5.07 -11.60
N ALA A 99 -7.34 5.48 -11.91
CA ALA A 99 -8.34 4.68 -12.63
C ALA A 99 -8.55 5.29 -14.03
N HIS A 100 -7.54 5.19 -14.87
CA HIS A 100 -7.49 5.85 -16.17
C HIS A 100 -8.07 5.00 -17.31
N GLU A 101 -8.35 3.72 -17.07
CA GLU A 101 -8.81 2.79 -18.08
C GLU A 101 -10.14 2.15 -17.70
N THR A 102 -11.01 1.99 -18.69
CA THR A 102 -12.27 1.23 -18.56
C THR A 102 -12.35 0.23 -19.71
N ILE A 103 -12.55 -1.05 -19.38
CA ILE A 103 -12.61 -2.17 -20.32
C ILE A 103 -13.94 -2.91 -20.24
N GLY A 104 -14.25 -3.71 -21.26
CA GLY A 104 -15.32 -4.70 -21.22
C GLY A 104 -14.90 -6.02 -20.58
N LEU A 105 -15.86 -6.95 -20.42
CA LEU A 105 -15.59 -8.27 -19.84
C LEU A 105 -14.67 -9.12 -20.70
N ASP A 106 -14.73 -8.99 -22.01
CA ASP A 106 -13.93 -9.71 -23.00
C ASP A 106 -12.43 -9.36 -22.96
N GLU A 107 -12.09 -8.19 -22.40
CA GLU A 107 -10.70 -7.71 -22.28
C GLU A 107 -10.04 -8.11 -20.94
N VAL A 108 -10.80 -8.67 -19.99
CA VAL A 108 -10.31 -8.94 -18.61
C VAL A 108 -9.12 -9.91 -18.60
N GLU A 109 -9.19 -10.99 -19.39
CA GLU A 109 -8.10 -11.99 -19.45
C GLU A 109 -6.79 -11.36 -19.90
N THR A 110 -6.83 -10.56 -20.96
CA THR A 110 -5.64 -9.84 -21.46
C THR A 110 -5.07 -8.92 -20.39
N ARG A 111 -5.93 -8.25 -19.63
CA ARG A 111 -5.50 -7.35 -18.56
C ARG A 111 -4.90 -8.10 -17.37
N CYS A 112 -5.42 -9.29 -17.04
CA CYS A 112 -4.83 -10.16 -16.00
C CYS A 112 -3.40 -10.57 -16.36
N HIS A 113 -3.11 -10.90 -17.61
CA HIS A 113 -1.77 -11.21 -18.09
C HIS A 113 -0.83 -10.01 -17.90
N ALA A 114 -1.24 -8.81 -18.28
CA ALA A 114 -0.45 -7.59 -18.10
C ALA A 114 -0.12 -7.30 -16.61
N ILE A 115 -1.05 -7.61 -15.69
CA ILE A 115 -0.83 -7.48 -14.24
C ILE A 115 0.22 -8.49 -13.77
N ILE A 116 0.13 -9.75 -14.22
CA ILE A 116 1.08 -10.82 -13.85
C ILE A 116 2.49 -10.47 -14.37
N GLU A 117 2.59 -9.92 -15.57
CA GLU A 117 3.84 -9.50 -16.20
C GLU A 117 4.42 -8.20 -15.59
N GLY A 118 3.66 -7.51 -14.71
CA GLY A 118 4.08 -6.25 -14.10
C GLY A 118 4.11 -5.06 -15.07
N THR A 119 3.45 -5.19 -16.22
CA THR A 119 3.39 -4.13 -17.25
C THR A 119 2.21 -3.18 -17.08
N HIS A 120 1.29 -3.48 -16.13
CA HIS A 120 0.11 -2.67 -15.83
C HIS A 120 0.31 -1.79 -14.60
N ASN A 121 -0.07 -0.51 -14.72
CA ASN A 121 -0.08 0.46 -13.62
C ASN A 121 -1.51 0.98 -13.35
N GLY A 122 -1.78 1.34 -12.08
CA GLY A 122 -3.04 1.96 -11.68
C GLY A 122 -4.17 0.96 -11.47
N ARG A 123 -5.37 1.34 -11.86
CA ARG A 123 -6.60 0.55 -11.74
C ARG A 123 -7.35 0.53 -13.06
N THR A 124 -7.80 -0.65 -13.45
CA THR A 124 -8.72 -0.84 -14.56
C THR A 124 -10.13 -1.01 -14.02
N VAL A 125 -11.08 -0.26 -14.54
CA VAL A 125 -12.51 -0.41 -14.26
C VAL A 125 -13.09 -1.36 -15.30
N VAL A 126 -13.84 -2.36 -14.87
CA VAL A 126 -14.58 -3.25 -15.78
C VAL A 126 -16.01 -2.75 -15.86
N ASP A 127 -16.44 -2.35 -17.05
CA ASP A 127 -17.82 -1.97 -17.32
C ASP A 127 -18.58 -3.20 -17.81
N LEU A 128 -19.53 -3.67 -17.00
CA LEU A 128 -20.32 -4.87 -17.28
C LEU A 128 -21.38 -4.64 -18.38
N ALA A 129 -21.61 -3.39 -18.77
CA ALA A 129 -22.56 -3.02 -19.81
C ALA A 129 -21.90 -2.78 -21.19
N ARG A 130 -20.57 -2.90 -21.26
CA ARG A 130 -19.78 -2.66 -22.47
C ARG A 130 -19.46 -3.95 -23.20
#